data_dd211d07ad60aaec2ddfc5f515073f0c
#
_entry.id   dd211d07ad60aaec2ddfc5f515073f0c
#
_cell.length_a   1.000
_cell.length_b   1.000
_cell.length_c   1.000
_cell.angle_alpha   90.00
_cell.angle_beta   90.00
_cell.angle_gamma   90.00
#
_symmetry.space_group_name_H-M   'P 1'
#
loop_
_entity.id
_entity.type
_entity.pdbx_description
1 polymer ?
#
loop_
_entity_poly.entity_id
_entity_poly.type
_entity_poly.pdbx_seq_one_letter_code
_entity_poly.pdbx_strand_id
1 'polypeptide(L)'
;MTAIGSSHHIVSGDTLSHIAQRYGTSVDALMASNAQIKDADLIYAGDTLNIPGAGGNGGGIGGSGGVAGTQDVGGSSRVGGNNAAAIAEQFIGRNAGELKHSSELPMQSWVPNNVNCANFVSACLQKAGLIDAGQASASVNTLANNLKSDGWQTVSLANARPGDVVLMQRNGQSHVVLFAGMENGRPTFIGSNNVNADGSQRISWGGASGNYEIISPRG
;
A
#
# COMPACT_ATOMS: atom_id res chain seq x y z
N MET A 1 4.99 36.25 10.25
CA MET A 1 3.88 35.65 9.52
C MET A 1 3.82 34.18 9.94
N THR A 2 2.79 33.82 10.69
CA THR A 2 2.58 32.44 11.17
C THR A 2 2.15 31.61 9.99
N ALA A 3 2.93 30.60 9.63
CA ALA A 3 2.54 29.63 8.61
C ALA A 3 1.24 28.96 9.07
N ILE A 4 0.20 29.04 8.26
CA ILE A 4 -1.06 28.35 8.52
C ILE A 4 -0.76 26.86 8.31
N GLY A 5 -0.56 26.14 9.40
CA GLY A 5 -0.45 24.68 9.39
C GLY A 5 -1.78 24.09 8.96
N SER A 6 -1.75 23.16 8.02
CA SER A 6 -2.92 22.33 7.72
C SER A 6 -3.05 21.23 8.77
N SER A 7 -4.25 20.69 8.94
CA SER A 7 -4.47 19.53 9.79
C SER A 7 -4.89 18.32 8.95
N HIS A 8 -4.51 17.13 9.39
CA HIS A 8 -4.92 15.86 8.82
C HIS A 8 -5.71 15.07 9.87
N HIS A 9 -6.91 14.64 9.50
CA HIS A 9 -7.68 13.75 10.35
C HIS A 9 -7.23 12.32 10.08
N ILE A 10 -6.66 11.68 11.10
CA ILE A 10 -6.12 10.32 10.98
C ILE A 10 -7.27 9.34 10.74
N VAL A 11 -7.20 8.62 9.66
CA VAL A 11 -8.14 7.54 9.35
C VAL A 11 -7.46 6.18 9.55
N SER A 12 -8.28 5.14 9.74
CA SER A 12 -7.75 3.79 9.90
C SER A 12 -6.91 3.38 8.67
N GLY A 13 -5.68 2.97 8.90
CA GLY A 13 -4.71 2.63 7.86
C GLY A 13 -3.68 3.73 7.55
N ASP A 14 -3.84 4.91 8.13
CA ASP A 14 -2.80 5.92 8.06
C ASP A 14 -1.56 5.50 8.88
N THR A 15 -0.40 5.91 8.38
CA THR A 15 0.86 5.90 9.12
C THR A 15 1.50 7.28 9.05
N LEU A 16 2.30 7.65 10.04
CA LEU A 16 3.01 8.94 10.00
C LEU A 16 3.88 9.09 8.75
N SER A 17 4.49 8.01 8.29
CA SER A 17 5.33 8.02 7.10
C SER A 17 4.53 8.38 5.84
N HIS A 18 3.35 7.80 5.66
CA HIS A 18 2.50 8.10 4.50
C HIS A 18 1.91 9.51 4.56
N ILE A 19 1.53 9.95 5.77
CA ILE A 19 1.06 11.32 5.97
C ILE A 19 2.20 12.32 5.67
N ALA A 20 3.41 12.04 6.16
CA ALA A 20 4.59 12.85 5.88
C ALA A 20 4.84 12.98 4.38
N GLN A 21 4.84 11.87 3.66
CA GLN A 21 5.01 11.84 2.21
C GLN A 21 3.90 12.63 1.48
N ARG A 22 2.65 12.41 1.87
CA ARG A 22 1.48 13.09 1.28
C ARG A 22 1.55 14.61 1.38
N TYR A 23 2.09 15.10 2.49
CA TYR A 23 2.17 16.53 2.77
C TYR A 23 3.56 17.14 2.53
N GLY A 24 4.50 16.36 1.97
CA GLY A 24 5.85 16.84 1.66
C GLY A 24 6.66 17.23 2.89
N THR A 25 6.45 16.54 4.01
CA THR A 25 7.14 16.75 5.29
C THR A 25 7.86 15.47 5.74
N SER A 26 8.48 15.48 6.92
CA SER A 26 9.11 14.29 7.50
C SER A 26 8.33 13.78 8.70
N VAL A 27 8.52 12.49 9.05
CA VAL A 27 7.95 11.90 10.27
C VAL A 27 8.41 12.67 11.51
N ASP A 28 9.69 13.05 11.57
CA ASP A 28 10.25 13.83 12.67
C ASP A 28 9.57 15.21 12.80
N ALA A 29 9.33 15.87 11.68
CA ALA A 29 8.62 17.16 11.67
C ALA A 29 7.15 17.02 12.09
N LEU A 30 6.49 15.94 11.68
CA LEU A 30 5.14 15.62 12.16
C LEU A 30 5.13 15.36 13.66
N MET A 31 6.03 14.55 14.18
CA MET A 31 6.14 14.27 15.62
C MET A 31 6.47 15.52 16.42
N ALA A 32 7.39 16.35 15.94
CA ALA A 32 7.73 17.62 16.59
C ALA A 32 6.54 18.59 16.68
N SER A 33 5.63 18.55 15.70
CA SER A 33 4.41 19.37 15.64
C SER A 33 3.23 18.76 16.39
N ASN A 34 3.38 17.51 16.88
CA ASN A 34 2.32 16.72 17.51
C ASN A 34 2.86 16.01 18.77
N ALA A 35 3.09 16.79 19.83
CA ALA A 35 3.70 16.30 21.07
C ALA A 35 2.93 15.17 21.78
N GLN A 36 1.65 14.95 21.41
CA GLN A 36 0.83 13.82 21.86
C GLN A 36 1.30 12.49 21.27
N ILE A 37 1.98 12.49 20.11
CA ILE A 37 2.50 11.29 19.47
C ILE A 37 3.88 10.97 20.09
N LYS A 38 3.93 9.90 20.84
CA LYS A 38 5.16 9.43 21.50
C LYS A 38 5.88 8.34 20.74
N ASP A 39 5.16 7.67 19.85
CA ASP A 39 5.65 6.57 19.02
C ASP A 39 5.20 6.77 17.58
N ALA A 40 6.16 6.80 16.64
CA ALA A 40 5.89 7.01 15.22
C ALA A 40 5.04 5.88 14.60
N ASP A 41 5.10 4.70 15.19
CA ASP A 41 4.36 3.52 14.71
C ASP A 41 2.97 3.40 15.37
N LEU A 42 2.63 4.33 16.30
CA LEU A 42 1.37 4.28 17.06
C LEU A 42 0.58 5.59 16.93
N ILE A 43 -0.31 5.64 15.94
CA ILE A 43 -1.30 6.71 15.77
C ILE A 43 -2.71 6.12 15.74
N TYR A 44 -3.68 6.87 16.20
CA TYR A 44 -5.05 6.38 16.35
C TYR A 44 -5.98 7.04 15.32
N ALA A 45 -6.78 6.23 14.65
CA ALA A 45 -7.85 6.74 13.80
C ALA A 45 -8.86 7.54 14.63
N GLY A 46 -9.24 8.71 14.13
CA GLY A 46 -10.08 9.67 14.83
C GLY A 46 -9.31 10.87 15.39
N ASP A 47 -8.00 10.73 15.59
CA ASP A 47 -7.16 11.84 16.02
C ASP A 47 -6.90 12.84 14.89
N THR A 48 -6.52 14.06 15.28
CA THR A 48 -6.13 15.09 14.32
C THR A 48 -4.63 15.39 14.46
N LEU A 49 -3.95 15.34 13.32
CA LEU A 49 -2.53 15.60 13.20
C LEU A 49 -2.31 17.02 12.67
N ASN A 50 -1.50 17.80 13.35
CA ASN A 50 -1.02 19.09 12.84
C ASN A 50 0.07 18.83 11.80
N ILE A 51 -0.14 19.33 10.59
CA ILE A 51 0.84 19.24 9.52
C ILE A 51 1.68 20.53 9.56
N PRO A 52 2.96 20.44 9.87
CA PRO A 52 3.84 21.59 9.80
C PRO A 52 3.84 22.10 8.36
N GLY A 53 3.64 23.37 8.17
CA GLY A 53 3.68 23.98 6.86
C GLY A 53 4.99 23.60 6.17
N ALA A 54 4.93 23.27 4.89
CA ALA A 54 6.10 23.08 4.04
C ALA A 54 6.86 24.41 3.96
N GLY A 55 7.60 24.68 5.04
CA GLY A 55 8.36 25.90 5.28
C GLY A 55 9.85 25.61 5.16
N GLY A 56 10.37 25.76 3.96
CA GLY A 56 11.75 26.14 3.79
C GLY A 56 12.78 25.05 3.58
N ASN A 57 13.00 24.65 2.34
CA ASN A 57 14.19 25.12 1.62
C ASN A 57 13.95 24.86 0.13
N GLY A 58 13.69 25.79 -0.57
CA GLY A 58 14.33 26.73 -1.41
C GLY A 58 14.80 26.07 -2.69
N GLY A 59 14.07 26.23 -3.80
CA GLY A 59 14.52 25.90 -5.12
C GLY A 59 13.38 25.83 -6.10
N GLY A 60 12.74 26.98 -6.37
CA GLY A 60 11.90 27.14 -7.54
C GLY A 60 12.75 27.06 -8.79
N ILE A 61 12.33 26.25 -9.74
CA ILE A 61 12.55 26.51 -11.16
C ILE A 61 11.32 26.06 -11.90
N GLY A 62 10.59 27.02 -12.42
CA GLY A 62 9.70 26.84 -13.54
C GLY A 62 10.55 26.56 -14.77
N GLY A 63 10.03 25.75 -15.68
CA GLY A 63 10.71 25.54 -16.95
C GLY A 63 10.21 24.31 -17.66
N SER A 64 9.27 24.51 -18.58
CA SER A 64 8.91 23.62 -19.67
C SER A 64 10.16 23.08 -20.38
N GLY A 65 10.14 21.80 -20.75
CA GLY A 65 10.94 21.31 -21.86
C GLY A 65 11.64 19.98 -21.65
N GLY A 66 11.14 18.94 -22.22
CA GLY A 66 11.73 17.90 -23.04
C GLY A 66 13.02 17.16 -22.66
N VAL A 67 12.88 15.85 -22.65
CA VAL A 67 13.76 14.75 -23.08
C VAL A 67 15.07 14.45 -22.35
N ALA A 68 15.13 13.15 -22.01
CA ALA A 68 16.23 12.19 -22.05
C ALA A 68 17.36 12.30 -21.03
N GLY A 69 17.56 11.16 -20.38
CA GLY A 69 18.87 10.67 -19.99
C GLY A 69 19.12 10.51 -18.52
N THR A 70 18.89 9.28 -18.07
CA THR A 70 19.71 8.52 -17.10
C THR A 70 20.49 9.30 -16.04
N GLN A 71 20.17 9.04 -14.79
CA GLN A 71 21.09 8.40 -13.85
C GLN A 71 20.40 8.26 -12.49
N ASP A 72 20.43 7.06 -12.03
CA ASP A 72 19.99 6.46 -10.80
C ASP A 72 20.75 7.00 -9.59
N VAL A 73 20.06 7.47 -8.58
CA VAL A 73 20.52 7.46 -7.19
C VAL A 73 19.33 7.46 -6.23
N GLY A 74 19.06 6.29 -5.60
CA GLY A 74 18.48 6.18 -4.26
C GLY A 74 17.15 6.89 -3.98
N GLY A 75 16.19 6.76 -4.88
CA GLY A 75 14.83 7.21 -4.66
C GLY A 75 13.89 6.07 -5.00
N SER A 76 12.89 5.85 -4.17
CA SER A 76 11.81 4.92 -4.38
C SER A 76 11.40 4.88 -5.85
N SER A 77 11.86 3.88 -6.61
CA SER A 77 11.50 3.70 -8.00
C SER A 77 10.02 3.30 -8.07
N ARG A 78 9.16 4.30 -8.19
CA ARG A 78 7.81 4.11 -8.70
C ARG A 78 7.93 3.75 -10.17
N VAL A 79 8.08 2.47 -10.43
CA VAL A 79 8.07 1.95 -11.79
C VAL A 79 6.66 2.12 -12.34
N GLY A 80 6.56 2.86 -13.42
CA GLY A 80 5.31 3.27 -14.03
C GLY A 80 4.37 2.15 -14.40
N GLY A 81 3.13 2.43 -14.29
CA GLY A 81 2.03 2.15 -15.22
C GLY A 81 1.31 0.81 -15.10
N ASN A 82 1.96 -0.33 -14.92
CA ASN A 82 1.31 -1.66 -14.96
C ASN A 82 1.67 -2.56 -13.79
N ASN A 83 2.00 -1.99 -12.66
CA ASN A 83 2.40 -2.72 -11.46
C ASN A 83 1.18 -2.82 -10.52
N ALA A 84 0.92 -4.01 -10.01
CA ALA A 84 -0.23 -4.27 -9.14
C ALA A 84 -0.24 -3.41 -7.86
N ALA A 85 0.93 -3.06 -7.31
CA ALA A 85 1.03 -2.16 -6.17
C ALA A 85 0.58 -0.74 -6.53
N ALA A 86 1.02 -0.20 -7.67
CA ALA A 86 0.60 1.13 -8.13
C ALA A 86 -0.91 1.19 -8.43
N ILE A 87 -1.50 0.09 -8.88
CA ILE A 87 -2.95 -0.03 -9.02
C ILE A 87 -3.61 -0.03 -7.64
N ALA A 88 -3.09 -0.82 -6.69
CA ALA A 88 -3.64 -0.90 -5.34
C ALA A 88 -3.58 0.44 -4.59
N GLU A 89 -2.53 1.24 -4.79
CA GLU A 89 -2.37 2.58 -4.21
C GLU A 89 -3.54 3.52 -4.54
N GLN A 90 -4.14 3.39 -5.72
CA GLN A 90 -5.25 4.23 -6.16
C GLN A 90 -6.52 4.02 -5.33
N PHE A 91 -6.59 2.91 -4.60
CA PHE A 91 -7.75 2.51 -3.80
C PHE A 91 -7.54 2.64 -2.29
N ILE A 92 -6.41 3.18 -1.85
CA ILE A 92 -6.15 3.43 -0.43
C ILE A 92 -7.30 4.26 0.19
N GLY A 93 -7.79 3.79 1.33
CA GLY A 93 -8.93 4.40 2.04
C GLY A 93 -10.30 3.93 1.58
N ARG A 94 -10.40 3.24 0.41
CA ARG A 94 -11.67 2.73 -0.13
C ARG A 94 -12.13 1.47 0.60
N ASN A 95 -13.44 1.31 0.69
CA ASN A 95 -14.06 0.10 1.23
C ASN A 95 -14.01 -1.02 0.18
N ALA A 96 -13.43 -2.18 0.54
CA ALA A 96 -13.36 -3.33 -0.36
C ALA A 96 -14.73 -3.89 -0.74
N GLY A 97 -15.71 -3.77 0.16
CA GLY A 97 -17.10 -4.16 -0.09
C GLY A 97 -17.78 -3.30 -1.16
N GLU A 98 -17.44 -2.01 -1.25
CA GLU A 98 -17.92 -1.12 -2.31
C GLU A 98 -17.18 -1.37 -3.62
N LEU A 99 -15.86 -1.53 -3.57
CA LEU A 99 -15.04 -1.77 -4.76
C LEU A 99 -15.46 -3.01 -5.54
N LYS A 100 -15.86 -4.09 -4.87
CA LYS A 100 -16.28 -5.33 -5.53
C LYS A 100 -17.61 -5.19 -6.33
N HIS A 101 -18.35 -4.11 -6.12
CA HIS A 101 -19.55 -3.75 -6.88
C HIS A 101 -19.32 -2.62 -7.88
N SER A 102 -18.09 -2.10 -7.94
CA SER A 102 -17.68 -1.12 -8.94
C SER A 102 -17.09 -1.80 -10.17
N SER A 103 -17.03 -1.06 -11.29
CA SER A 103 -16.33 -1.51 -12.50
C SER A 103 -14.82 -1.20 -12.48
N GLU A 104 -14.32 -0.62 -11.40
CA GLU A 104 -12.96 -0.12 -11.31
C GLU A 104 -11.92 -1.24 -11.17
N LEU A 105 -12.30 -2.33 -10.48
CA LEU A 105 -11.50 -3.54 -10.30
C LEU A 105 -12.32 -4.79 -10.60
N PRO A 106 -11.74 -5.82 -11.23
CA PRO A 106 -12.41 -7.10 -11.51
C PRO A 106 -12.54 -7.97 -10.24
N MET A 107 -13.07 -7.40 -9.16
CA MET A 107 -13.31 -8.12 -7.91
C MET A 107 -14.56 -8.98 -8.01
N GLN A 108 -14.54 -10.11 -7.33
CA GLN A 108 -15.68 -11.03 -7.25
C GLN A 108 -16.72 -10.49 -6.26
N SER A 109 -17.92 -10.15 -6.75
CA SER A 109 -18.96 -9.48 -5.96
C SER A 109 -19.58 -10.37 -4.86
N TRP A 110 -19.55 -11.69 -5.01
CA TRP A 110 -20.11 -12.65 -4.07
C TRP A 110 -19.28 -12.84 -2.79
N VAL A 111 -18.03 -12.38 -2.77
CA VAL A 111 -17.12 -12.53 -1.61
C VAL A 111 -17.66 -11.75 -0.40
N PRO A 112 -17.72 -12.32 0.81
CA PRO A 112 -18.14 -11.59 2.00
C PRO A 112 -17.30 -10.35 2.28
N ASN A 113 -17.90 -9.30 2.88
CA ASN A 113 -17.23 -8.01 3.07
C ASN A 113 -16.01 -8.06 4.00
N ASN A 114 -15.91 -9.06 4.84
CA ASN A 114 -14.87 -9.22 5.86
C ASN A 114 -13.70 -10.13 5.44
N VAL A 115 -13.65 -10.62 4.18
CA VAL A 115 -12.61 -11.56 3.71
C VAL A 115 -12.11 -11.22 2.30
N ASN A 116 -11.86 -9.96 2.03
CA ASN A 116 -11.52 -9.48 0.69
C ASN A 116 -10.02 -9.42 0.37
N CYS A 117 -9.12 -9.90 1.21
CA CYS A 117 -7.68 -9.76 0.97
C CYS A 117 -7.23 -10.42 -0.36
N ALA A 118 -7.60 -11.68 -0.61
CA ALA A 118 -7.25 -12.36 -1.85
C ALA A 118 -8.06 -11.84 -3.05
N ASN A 119 -9.33 -11.46 -2.85
CA ASN A 119 -10.17 -10.87 -3.88
C ASN A 119 -9.58 -9.55 -4.41
N PHE A 120 -9.14 -8.67 -3.51
CA PHE A 120 -8.52 -7.39 -3.87
C PHE A 120 -7.16 -7.58 -4.56
N VAL A 121 -6.27 -8.42 -4.00
CA VAL A 121 -4.96 -8.71 -4.61
C VAL A 121 -5.13 -9.34 -5.98
N SER A 122 -6.00 -10.35 -6.14
CA SER A 122 -6.31 -10.96 -7.44
C SER A 122 -6.78 -9.92 -8.46
N ALA A 123 -7.66 -9.01 -8.06
CA ALA A 123 -8.17 -7.98 -8.94
C ALA A 123 -7.09 -6.97 -9.38
N CYS A 124 -6.17 -6.60 -8.47
CA CYS A 124 -5.02 -5.75 -8.81
C CYS A 124 -4.07 -6.47 -9.78
N LEU A 125 -3.79 -7.76 -9.56
CA LEU A 125 -2.95 -8.57 -10.46
C LEU A 125 -3.58 -8.72 -11.85
N GLN A 126 -4.89 -8.96 -11.93
CA GLN A 126 -5.61 -9.02 -13.20
C GLN A 126 -5.55 -7.68 -13.95
N LYS A 127 -5.82 -6.58 -13.25
CA LYS A 127 -5.77 -5.24 -13.84
C LYS A 127 -4.37 -4.85 -14.29
N ALA A 128 -3.34 -5.40 -13.64
CA ALA A 128 -1.93 -5.26 -14.05
C ALA A 128 -1.54 -6.16 -15.23
N GLY A 129 -2.42 -7.08 -15.65
CA GLY A 129 -2.12 -8.04 -16.71
C GLY A 129 -1.12 -9.14 -16.30
N LEU A 130 -0.98 -9.37 -15.00
CA LEU A 130 -0.05 -10.37 -14.44
C LEU A 130 -0.68 -11.75 -14.31
N ILE A 131 -2.00 -11.81 -14.20
CA ILE A 131 -2.79 -13.05 -14.17
C ILE A 131 -4.07 -12.87 -14.99
N ASP A 132 -4.67 -13.96 -15.39
CA ASP A 132 -5.99 -13.98 -16.01
C ASP A 132 -7.12 -14.25 -14.98
N ALA A 133 -8.36 -14.24 -15.46
CA ALA A 133 -9.52 -14.48 -14.61
C ALA A 133 -9.59 -15.92 -14.05
N GLY A 134 -9.00 -16.88 -14.74
CA GLY A 134 -8.96 -18.28 -14.30
C GLY A 134 -7.96 -18.51 -13.17
N GLN A 135 -6.96 -17.66 -13.05
CA GLN A 135 -5.94 -17.70 -12.00
C GLN A 135 -6.36 -16.93 -10.74
N ALA A 136 -7.31 -15.99 -10.87
CA ALA A 136 -7.80 -15.19 -9.78
C ALA A 136 -8.59 -16.01 -8.76
N SER A 137 -8.45 -15.67 -7.48
CA SER A 137 -9.17 -16.35 -6.41
C SER A 137 -9.44 -15.43 -5.22
N ALA A 138 -10.57 -15.64 -4.55
CA ALA A 138 -10.87 -15.03 -3.27
C ALA A 138 -10.28 -15.81 -2.07
N SER A 139 -9.71 -16.99 -2.33
CA SER A 139 -8.99 -17.79 -1.34
C SER A 139 -7.49 -17.54 -1.43
N VAL A 140 -6.86 -17.19 -0.31
CA VAL A 140 -5.40 -16.96 -0.24
C VAL A 140 -4.61 -18.17 -0.71
N ASN A 141 -4.98 -19.37 -0.23
CA ASN A 141 -4.27 -20.60 -0.56
C ASN A 141 -4.45 -20.96 -2.04
N THR A 142 -5.65 -20.80 -2.59
CA THR A 142 -5.92 -21.07 -4.00
C THR A 142 -5.16 -20.08 -4.89
N LEU A 143 -5.19 -18.78 -4.57
CA LEU A 143 -4.42 -17.78 -5.29
C LEU A 143 -2.93 -18.11 -5.28
N ALA A 144 -2.36 -18.40 -4.10
CA ALA A 144 -0.95 -18.78 -3.97
C ALA A 144 -0.57 -20.01 -4.82
N ASN A 145 -1.43 -21.03 -4.80
CA ASN A 145 -1.22 -22.24 -5.60
C ASN A 145 -1.30 -21.96 -7.10
N ASN A 146 -2.27 -21.15 -7.54
CA ASN A 146 -2.40 -20.76 -8.95
C ASN A 146 -1.15 -20.00 -9.42
N LEU A 147 -0.68 -19.02 -8.65
CA LEU A 147 0.52 -18.24 -8.98
C LEU A 147 1.77 -19.14 -9.06
N LYS A 148 1.97 -20.03 -8.07
CA LYS A 148 3.11 -20.96 -8.07
C LYS A 148 3.04 -21.96 -9.22
N SER A 149 1.85 -22.43 -9.57
CA SER A 149 1.64 -23.33 -10.73
C SER A 149 1.94 -22.63 -12.06
N ASP A 150 1.78 -21.31 -12.11
CA ASP A 150 2.11 -20.46 -13.25
C ASP A 150 3.57 -19.98 -13.27
N GLY A 151 4.43 -20.59 -12.43
CA GLY A 151 5.87 -20.35 -12.42
C GLY A 151 6.33 -19.21 -11.54
N TRP A 152 5.45 -18.60 -10.72
CA TRP A 152 5.88 -17.61 -9.73
C TRP A 152 6.74 -18.27 -8.67
N GLN A 153 7.80 -17.60 -8.28
CA GLN A 153 8.82 -18.13 -7.38
C GLN A 153 8.91 -17.34 -6.08
N THR A 154 9.28 -18.04 -5.02
CA THR A 154 9.60 -17.39 -3.74
C THR A 154 10.88 -16.58 -3.89
N VAL A 155 10.84 -15.32 -3.43
CA VAL A 155 11.97 -14.41 -3.44
C VAL A 155 12.26 -13.90 -2.03
N SER A 156 13.51 -13.52 -1.79
CA SER A 156 13.88 -12.83 -0.55
C SER A 156 13.39 -11.39 -0.56
N LEU A 157 13.28 -10.77 0.62
CA LEU A 157 12.91 -9.35 0.73
C LEU A 157 13.87 -8.43 -0.06
N ALA A 158 15.16 -8.77 -0.12
CA ALA A 158 16.15 -8.01 -0.88
C ALA A 158 15.91 -8.00 -2.39
N ASN A 159 15.23 -9.04 -2.90
CA ASN A 159 14.89 -9.21 -4.31
C ASN A 159 13.43 -8.87 -4.62
N ALA A 160 12.64 -8.55 -3.60
CA ALA A 160 11.24 -8.18 -3.77
C ALA A 160 11.09 -6.87 -4.53
N ARG A 161 10.07 -6.79 -5.35
CA ARG A 161 9.72 -5.61 -6.15
C ARG A 161 8.28 -5.21 -5.90
N PRO A 162 7.95 -3.91 -5.96
CA PRO A 162 6.57 -3.47 -5.84
C PRO A 162 5.64 -4.24 -6.78
N GLY A 163 4.55 -4.78 -6.23
CA GLY A 163 3.60 -5.65 -6.92
C GLY A 163 3.79 -7.15 -6.67
N ASP A 164 4.90 -7.57 -6.07
CA ASP A 164 5.05 -8.96 -5.62
C ASP A 164 4.03 -9.29 -4.53
N VAL A 165 3.59 -10.55 -4.53
CA VAL A 165 2.54 -11.02 -3.62
C VAL A 165 3.14 -11.51 -2.32
N VAL A 166 2.61 -11.04 -1.21
CA VAL A 166 3.07 -11.39 0.13
C VAL A 166 2.02 -12.23 0.85
N LEU A 167 2.40 -13.44 1.17
CA LEU A 167 1.58 -14.41 1.90
C LEU A 167 2.01 -14.43 3.37
N MET A 168 1.08 -14.28 4.29
CA MET A 168 1.36 -14.29 5.71
C MET A 168 0.28 -15.01 6.51
N GLN A 169 0.64 -15.45 7.72
CA GLN A 169 -0.30 -15.92 8.71
C GLN A 169 -0.53 -14.81 9.74
N ARG A 170 -1.78 -14.42 9.92
CA ARG A 170 -2.16 -13.40 10.89
C ARG A 170 -3.26 -13.93 11.79
N ASN A 171 -2.99 -14.03 13.09
CA ASN A 171 -3.96 -14.58 14.06
C ASN A 171 -4.55 -15.95 13.67
N GLY A 172 -3.71 -16.84 13.13
CA GLY A 172 -4.14 -18.16 12.67
C GLY A 172 -4.90 -18.18 11.34
N GLN A 173 -5.06 -17.04 10.69
CA GLN A 173 -5.70 -16.92 9.38
C GLN A 173 -4.68 -16.58 8.29
N SER A 174 -4.84 -17.17 7.12
CA SER A 174 -4.06 -16.82 5.94
C SER A 174 -4.44 -15.42 5.46
N HIS A 175 -3.45 -14.59 5.18
CA HIS A 175 -3.62 -13.23 4.68
C HIS A 175 -2.70 -12.98 3.49
N VAL A 176 -3.13 -12.12 2.56
CA VAL A 176 -2.34 -11.77 1.39
C VAL A 176 -2.42 -10.27 1.12
N VAL A 177 -1.28 -9.70 0.77
CA VAL A 177 -1.12 -8.30 0.41
C VAL A 177 -0.12 -8.17 -0.75
N LEU A 178 0.02 -6.96 -1.27
CA LEU A 178 1.05 -6.61 -2.26
C LEU A 178 2.22 -5.92 -1.56
N PHE A 179 3.43 -6.32 -1.91
CA PHE A 179 4.63 -5.57 -1.53
C PHE A 179 4.64 -4.24 -2.26
N ALA A 180 4.80 -3.14 -1.54
CA ALA A 180 4.77 -1.79 -2.10
C ALA A 180 6.16 -1.14 -2.17
N GLY A 181 7.14 -1.73 -1.50
CA GLY A 181 8.51 -1.22 -1.47
C GLY A 181 9.08 -1.20 -0.07
N MET A 182 10.20 -0.50 0.06
CA MET A 182 10.88 -0.26 1.33
C MET A 182 10.72 1.21 1.70
N GLU A 183 10.38 1.46 2.96
CA GLU A 183 10.31 2.80 3.52
C GLU A 183 11.08 2.84 4.83
N ASN A 184 12.05 3.74 4.95
CA ASN A 184 12.92 3.85 6.14
C ASN A 184 13.55 2.51 6.57
N GLY A 185 13.93 1.66 5.60
CA GLY A 185 14.50 0.34 5.84
C GLY A 185 13.50 -0.75 6.25
N ARG A 186 12.20 -0.45 6.23
CA ARG A 186 11.12 -1.40 6.53
C ARG A 186 10.27 -1.69 5.29
N PRO A 187 9.82 -2.94 5.09
CA PRO A 187 8.92 -3.27 4.00
C PRO A 187 7.52 -2.69 4.26
N THR A 188 6.93 -2.13 3.21
CA THR A 188 5.56 -1.63 3.19
C THR A 188 4.69 -2.50 2.31
N PHE A 189 3.42 -2.63 2.68
CA PHE A 189 2.48 -3.50 2.01
C PHE A 189 1.13 -2.80 1.82
N ILE A 190 0.41 -3.19 0.77
CA ILE A 190 -0.94 -2.69 0.49
C ILE A 190 -1.89 -3.87 0.37
N GLY A 191 -3.03 -3.77 1.03
CA GLY A 191 -4.06 -4.78 0.92
C GLY A 191 -5.37 -4.38 1.60
N SER A 192 -6.28 -5.32 1.63
CA SER A 192 -7.53 -5.22 2.37
C SER A 192 -7.26 -5.63 3.83
N ASN A 193 -6.68 -4.69 4.61
CA ASN A 193 -6.02 -4.98 5.87
C ASN A 193 -6.84 -4.66 7.12
N ASN A 194 -7.61 -3.59 7.09
CA ASN A 194 -8.29 -3.06 8.26
C ASN A 194 -9.79 -3.30 8.17
N VAL A 195 -10.37 -3.63 9.32
CA VAL A 195 -11.82 -3.85 9.45
C VAL A 195 -12.47 -2.55 9.90
N ASN A 196 -13.49 -2.10 9.16
CA ASN A 196 -14.34 -0.98 9.55
C ASN A 196 -15.30 -1.39 10.69
N ALA A 197 -15.96 -0.43 11.31
CA ALA A 197 -16.90 -0.69 12.39
C ALA A 197 -18.09 -1.59 11.98
N ASP A 198 -18.45 -1.61 10.70
CA ASP A 198 -19.48 -2.46 10.10
C ASP A 198 -18.98 -3.87 9.70
N GLY A 199 -17.72 -4.20 10.02
CA GLY A 199 -17.09 -5.47 9.68
C GLY A 199 -16.55 -5.57 8.25
N SER A 200 -16.75 -4.56 7.40
CA SER A 200 -16.16 -4.52 6.07
C SER A 200 -14.66 -4.20 6.13
N GLN A 201 -13.94 -4.55 5.08
CA GLN A 201 -12.50 -4.29 5.00
C GLN A 201 -12.20 -3.04 4.19
N ARG A 202 -11.15 -2.32 4.60
CA ARG A 202 -10.64 -1.14 3.92
C ARG A 202 -9.29 -1.45 3.29
N ILE A 203 -9.07 -0.90 2.09
CA ILE A 203 -7.77 -0.92 1.45
C ILE A 203 -6.87 0.07 2.18
N SER A 204 -5.74 -0.43 2.65
CA SER A 204 -4.85 0.38 3.48
C SER A 204 -3.40 -0.09 3.37
N TRP A 205 -2.51 0.79 3.78
CA TRP A 205 -1.14 0.41 4.07
C TRP A 205 -1.09 -0.51 5.28
N GLY A 206 -0.12 -1.40 5.30
CA GLY A 206 0.10 -2.28 6.44
C GLY A 206 1.56 -2.73 6.53
N GLY A 207 1.98 -3.06 7.74
CA GLY A 207 3.22 -3.78 7.98
C GLY A 207 3.00 -5.29 8.01
N ALA A 208 4.03 -6.07 7.72
CA ALA A 208 4.04 -7.49 8.03
C ALA A 208 4.61 -7.67 9.43
N SER A 209 3.88 -8.37 10.27
CA SER A 209 4.39 -8.90 11.53
C SER A 209 4.44 -10.42 11.44
N GLY A 210 5.54 -11.03 11.87
CA GLY A 210 5.75 -12.47 11.81
C GLY A 210 6.38 -12.95 10.51
N ASN A 211 6.29 -14.26 10.27
CA ASN A 211 6.85 -14.86 9.07
C ASN A 211 5.93 -14.64 7.87
N TYR A 212 6.49 -14.23 6.76
CA TYR A 212 5.80 -14.10 5.48
C TYR A 212 6.65 -14.66 4.34
N GLU A 213 5.98 -15.07 3.28
CA GLU A 213 6.57 -15.50 2.02
C GLU A 213 6.26 -14.46 0.95
N ILE A 214 7.25 -14.09 0.16
CA ILE A 214 7.07 -13.21 -1.00
C ILE A 214 7.18 -14.05 -2.24
N ILE A 215 6.20 -13.99 -3.13
CA ILE A 215 6.21 -14.66 -4.43
C ILE A 215 6.16 -13.64 -5.55
N SER A 216 6.96 -13.87 -6.57
CA SER A 216 7.20 -12.97 -7.69
C SER A 216 7.05 -13.71 -9.03
N PRO A 217 6.52 -13.08 -10.09
CA PRO A 217 6.51 -13.65 -11.44
C PRO A 217 7.92 -13.74 -12.04
N ARG A 218 8.89 -13.20 -11.35
CA ARG A 218 10.30 -13.15 -11.73
C ARG A 218 11.12 -13.91 -10.68
N GLY A 219 11.58 -15.10 -11.05
CA GLY A 219 12.56 -15.83 -10.27
C GLY A 219 13.96 -15.17 -10.32
#